data_c211cd0c08414baa28213d35bffe5dc8
#
_entry.id   c211cd0c08414baa28213d35bffe5dc8
#
_cell.length_a   1.000
_cell.length_b   1.000
_cell.length_c   1.000
_cell.angle_alpha   90.00
_cell.angle_beta   90.00
_cell.angle_gamma   90.00
#
_symmetry.space_group_name_H-M   'P 1'
#
loop_
_entity.id
_entity.type
_entity.pdbx_description
1 polymer ?
#
loop_
_entity_poly.entity_id
_entity_poly.type
_entity_poly.pdbx_seq_one_letter_code
_entity_poly.pdbx_strand_id
1 'polypeptide(L)'
;MAESVPGVTDVESWFIAPASILKAGQRTKEAGVGASIVGIPPDSAMYRPLITDGRWLQPGDKRAIVISRDTAEDNNIRVGDTVTLDMFELGDSEWQVVGLFKVIFGGGFDAEPIYAPREAVYLATKKYNQVSRLLATTSTDNLSSVAQISTALKDLYQDRNMEVDIFATGTTPQDQVDAENQFAITTNMLLALAVLVALVGGIGLMGALSISVVERIREIGVMRAIGARTPTIMGMFMLEGVLQGLFSWTVAVPLSLLLARPLANSLGQAMFDANLDFRYNYGAVGVWLGVILVIAVLASIVPARNATQISVRDSLAYQ
;
A
#
# COMPACT_ATOMS: atom_id res chain seq x y z
N MET A 1 3.40 25.88 26.17
CA MET A 1 4.55 25.09 26.60
C MET A 1 5.19 24.36 25.41
N ALA A 2 4.49 23.52 24.69
CA ALA A 2 5.03 22.90 23.47
C ALA A 2 5.38 23.94 22.39
N GLU A 3 4.59 24.98 22.26
CA GLU A 3 4.84 26.11 21.34
C GLU A 3 6.12 26.90 21.65
N SER A 4 6.71 26.73 22.84
CA SER A 4 8.01 27.36 23.15
C SER A 4 9.20 26.63 22.53
N VAL A 5 8.99 25.42 21.94
CA VAL A 5 10.04 24.68 21.25
C VAL A 5 10.25 25.29 19.86
N PRO A 6 11.47 25.69 19.49
CA PRO A 6 11.75 26.23 18.18
C PRO A 6 11.36 25.27 17.06
N GLY A 7 10.60 25.76 16.09
CA GLY A 7 10.15 24.95 14.96
C GLY A 7 8.74 24.36 15.12
N VAL A 8 8.12 24.45 16.29
CA VAL A 8 6.70 24.12 16.50
C VAL A 8 5.86 25.34 16.06
N THR A 9 4.85 25.11 15.23
CA THR A 9 3.98 26.17 14.70
C THR A 9 2.59 26.16 15.31
N ASP A 10 2.07 24.98 15.64
CA ASP A 10 0.76 24.84 16.28
C ASP A 10 0.72 23.54 17.10
N VAL A 11 -0.19 23.49 18.10
CA VAL A 11 -0.28 22.35 19.02
C VAL A 11 -1.73 22.04 19.35
N GLU A 12 -2.13 20.78 19.14
CA GLU A 12 -3.43 20.27 19.57
C GLU A 12 -3.27 19.23 20.69
N SER A 13 -4.17 19.29 21.65
CA SER A 13 -4.24 18.30 22.74
C SER A 13 -5.48 17.42 22.59
N TRP A 14 -5.26 16.11 22.62
CA TRP A 14 -6.32 15.12 22.56
C TRP A 14 -6.41 14.35 23.88
N PHE A 15 -7.62 13.95 24.23
CA PHE A 15 -7.86 13.10 25.40
C PHE A 15 -8.40 11.75 24.93
N ILE A 16 -7.77 10.69 25.38
CA ILE A 16 -8.12 9.31 25.02
C ILE A 16 -8.51 8.56 26.27
N ALA A 17 -9.66 7.89 26.23
CA ALA A 17 -10.11 7.03 27.31
C ALA A 17 -10.62 5.71 26.71
N PRO A 18 -10.48 4.58 27.45
CA PRO A 18 -11.07 3.33 27.03
C PRO A 18 -12.58 3.45 26.98
N ALA A 19 -13.20 2.88 25.95
CA ALA A 19 -14.65 2.89 25.76
C ALA A 19 -15.10 1.62 25.04
N SER A 20 -16.38 1.31 25.17
CA SER A 20 -17.05 0.25 24.43
C SER A 20 -18.40 0.74 23.97
N ILE A 21 -18.83 0.37 22.78
CA ILE A 21 -20.15 0.73 22.26
C ILE A 21 -21.16 -0.33 22.68
N LEU A 22 -22.27 0.12 23.28
CA LEU A 22 -23.44 -0.71 23.55
C LEU A 22 -24.58 -0.27 22.64
N LYS A 23 -25.18 -1.21 21.93
CA LYS A 23 -26.44 -0.99 21.21
C LYS A 23 -27.55 -1.83 21.82
N ALA A 24 -28.67 -1.21 22.18
CA ALA A 24 -29.77 -1.88 22.89
C ALA A 24 -29.33 -2.63 24.16
N GLY A 25 -28.33 -2.11 24.88
CA GLY A 25 -27.79 -2.70 26.12
C GLY A 25 -26.83 -3.87 25.93
N GLN A 26 -26.48 -4.20 24.70
CA GLN A 26 -25.50 -5.25 24.38
C GLN A 26 -24.22 -4.65 23.81
N ARG A 27 -23.06 -5.20 24.19
CA ARG A 27 -21.77 -4.83 23.60
C ARG A 27 -21.74 -5.17 22.11
N THR A 28 -21.25 -4.23 21.33
CA THR A 28 -21.01 -4.45 19.91
C THR A 28 -19.80 -5.39 19.71
N LYS A 29 -19.77 -6.08 18.57
CA LYS A 29 -18.80 -7.15 18.34
C LYS A 29 -17.36 -6.65 18.34
N GLU A 30 -17.07 -5.57 17.67
CA GLU A 30 -15.69 -5.09 17.50
C GLU A 30 -15.30 -3.96 18.45
N ALA A 31 -16.17 -2.98 18.62
CA ALA A 31 -15.95 -1.93 19.61
C ALA A 31 -16.15 -2.38 21.06
N GLY A 32 -16.40 -3.67 21.28
CA GLY A 32 -16.59 -4.24 22.63
C GLY A 32 -15.30 -4.59 23.34
N VAL A 33 -14.20 -4.76 22.61
CA VAL A 33 -12.90 -5.11 23.19
C VAL A 33 -11.83 -4.20 22.59
N GLY A 34 -11.28 -3.30 23.40
CA GLY A 34 -10.18 -2.45 23.01
C GLY A 34 -10.55 -1.18 22.21
N ALA A 35 -11.82 -0.78 22.18
CA ALA A 35 -12.20 0.52 21.62
C ALA A 35 -11.77 1.68 22.54
N SER A 36 -11.54 2.84 21.96
CA SER A 36 -11.21 4.06 22.71
C SER A 36 -12.00 5.25 22.22
N ILE A 37 -12.51 6.07 23.13
CA ILE A 37 -13.05 7.37 22.79
C ILE A 37 -11.92 8.38 22.73
N VAL A 38 -11.83 9.06 21.59
CA VAL A 38 -10.81 10.08 21.30
C VAL A 38 -11.49 11.44 21.26
N GLY A 39 -11.27 12.21 22.31
CA GLY A 39 -11.75 13.58 22.41
C GLY A 39 -10.81 14.54 21.67
N ILE A 40 -11.31 15.12 20.56
CA ILE A 40 -10.54 16.05 19.74
C ILE A 40 -11.27 17.41 19.62
N PRO A 41 -10.57 18.49 19.32
CA PRO A 41 -11.23 19.75 18.93
C PRO A 41 -12.08 19.51 17.66
N PRO A 42 -13.37 19.90 17.64
CA PRO A 42 -14.22 19.69 16.47
C PRO A 42 -13.74 20.44 15.21
N ASP A 43 -13.01 21.51 15.40
CA ASP A 43 -12.38 22.38 14.38
C ASP A 43 -10.91 22.02 14.12
N SER A 44 -10.46 20.85 14.57
CA SER A 44 -9.07 20.39 14.35
C SER A 44 -8.64 20.59 12.89
N ALA A 45 -7.49 21.26 12.72
CA ALA A 45 -6.82 21.38 11.43
C ALA A 45 -5.81 20.24 11.19
N MET A 46 -5.42 19.51 12.24
CA MET A 46 -4.37 18.49 12.20
C MET A 46 -4.89 17.11 11.79
N TYR A 47 -6.20 16.86 11.94
CA TYR A 47 -6.78 15.55 11.65
C TYR A 47 -8.18 15.64 11.06
N ARG A 48 -8.35 15.07 9.87
CA ARG A 48 -9.65 14.88 9.23
C ARG A 48 -9.69 13.50 8.55
N PRO A 49 -10.41 12.53 9.10
CA PRO A 49 -10.57 11.24 8.46
C PRO A 49 -11.46 11.32 7.23
N LEU A 50 -11.39 10.30 6.37
CA LEU A 50 -12.29 10.15 5.24
C LEU A 50 -13.70 9.80 5.74
N ILE A 51 -14.62 10.74 5.67
CA ILE A 51 -16.04 10.52 6.02
C ILE A 51 -16.71 9.80 4.87
N THR A 52 -17.33 8.65 5.16
CA THR A 52 -18.03 7.81 4.20
C THR A 52 -19.54 8.03 4.22
N ASP A 53 -20.09 8.41 5.38
CA ASP A 53 -21.50 8.73 5.55
C ASP A 53 -21.69 9.76 6.67
N GLY A 54 -22.73 10.58 6.58
CA GLY A 54 -23.01 11.63 7.55
C GLY A 54 -22.02 12.80 7.47
N ARG A 55 -21.53 13.27 8.63
CA ARG A 55 -20.63 14.43 8.73
C ARG A 55 -19.57 14.25 9.80
N TRP A 56 -18.52 15.05 9.71
CA TRP A 56 -17.55 15.20 10.78
C TRP A 56 -18.10 16.01 11.94
N LEU A 57 -17.41 15.98 13.08
CA LEU A 57 -17.71 16.78 14.27
C LEU A 57 -17.75 18.28 13.93
N GLN A 58 -18.66 18.99 14.58
CA GLN A 58 -18.81 20.44 14.40
C GLN A 58 -18.71 21.16 15.74
N PRO A 59 -18.23 22.42 15.75
CA PRO A 59 -18.30 23.26 16.92
C PRO A 59 -19.73 23.37 17.46
N GLY A 60 -19.91 23.08 18.76
CA GLY A 60 -21.22 23.08 19.40
C GLY A 60 -21.88 21.70 19.54
N ASP A 61 -21.33 20.66 18.95
CA ASP A 61 -21.77 19.28 19.18
C ASP A 61 -21.51 18.92 20.66
N LYS A 62 -22.57 18.42 21.35
CA LYS A 62 -22.49 18.10 22.78
C LYS A 62 -22.22 16.61 23.05
N ARG A 63 -22.93 15.72 22.38
CA ARG A 63 -22.82 14.27 22.52
C ARG A 63 -22.92 13.60 21.15
N ALA A 64 -22.05 14.05 20.25
CA ALA A 64 -21.92 13.52 18.92
C ALA A 64 -20.67 12.66 18.83
N ILE A 65 -20.76 11.54 18.11
CA ILE A 65 -19.63 10.67 17.82
C ILE A 65 -19.55 10.34 16.34
N VAL A 66 -18.33 10.09 15.91
CA VAL A 66 -18.01 9.54 14.60
C VAL A 66 -17.29 8.21 14.83
N ILE A 67 -17.84 7.13 14.26
CA ILE A 67 -17.34 5.77 14.42
C ILE A 67 -16.84 5.21 13.10
N SER A 68 -16.07 4.12 13.13
CA SER A 68 -15.65 3.49 11.89
C SER A 68 -16.84 2.90 11.14
N ARG A 69 -16.71 2.83 9.83
CA ARG A 69 -17.72 2.22 8.97
C ARG A 69 -17.85 0.72 9.26
N ASP A 70 -16.73 0.06 9.52
CA ASP A 70 -16.71 -1.39 9.76
C ASP A 70 -17.45 -1.73 11.05
N THR A 71 -17.17 -1.01 12.15
CA THR A 71 -17.97 -1.13 13.39
C THR A 71 -19.46 -0.86 13.15
N ALA A 72 -19.80 0.13 12.34
CA ALA A 72 -21.17 0.48 12.05
C ALA A 72 -21.90 -0.62 11.26
N GLU A 73 -21.26 -1.17 10.20
CA GLU A 73 -21.82 -2.23 9.37
C GLU A 73 -22.00 -3.54 10.15
N ASP A 74 -20.97 -3.96 10.91
CA ASP A 74 -21.02 -5.21 11.68
C ASP A 74 -22.05 -5.21 12.81
N ASN A 75 -22.41 -4.05 13.31
CA ASN A 75 -23.35 -3.89 14.42
C ASN A 75 -24.69 -3.24 14.02
N ASN A 76 -24.92 -3.06 12.71
CA ASN A 76 -26.13 -2.41 12.17
C ASN A 76 -26.39 -1.03 12.81
N ILE A 77 -25.35 -0.23 13.01
CA ILE A 77 -25.42 1.15 13.48
C ILE A 77 -25.49 2.08 12.25
N ARG A 78 -26.35 3.08 12.30
CA ARG A 78 -26.52 4.06 11.21
C ARG A 78 -26.29 5.47 11.72
N VAL A 79 -25.99 6.37 10.82
CA VAL A 79 -25.96 7.80 11.11
C VAL A 79 -27.33 8.22 11.63
N GLY A 80 -27.36 8.91 12.78
CA GLY A 80 -28.57 9.31 13.49
C GLY A 80 -28.94 8.42 14.67
N ASP A 81 -28.42 7.21 14.74
CA ASP A 81 -28.67 6.30 15.88
C ASP A 81 -28.06 6.84 17.17
N THR A 82 -28.70 6.55 18.29
CA THR A 82 -28.15 6.78 19.62
C THR A 82 -27.57 5.48 20.15
N VAL A 83 -26.33 5.52 20.58
CA VAL A 83 -25.61 4.40 21.19
C VAL A 83 -25.14 4.78 22.59
N THR A 84 -25.01 3.80 23.46
CA THR A 84 -24.42 4.00 24.79
C THR A 84 -22.93 3.68 24.73
N LEU A 85 -22.09 4.59 25.19
CA LEU A 85 -20.70 4.31 25.44
C LEU A 85 -20.51 3.90 26.90
N ASP A 86 -20.07 2.67 27.09
CA ASP A 86 -19.59 2.15 28.38
C ASP A 86 -18.10 2.57 28.50
N MET A 87 -17.82 3.48 29.39
CA MET A 87 -16.49 3.96 29.71
C MET A 87 -15.94 3.29 31.00
N PHE A 88 -16.39 2.07 31.27
CA PHE A 88 -15.98 1.26 32.42
C PHE A 88 -16.21 1.99 33.77
N GLU A 89 -15.14 2.24 34.52
CA GLU A 89 -15.23 2.92 35.84
C GLU A 89 -15.81 4.34 35.77
N LEU A 90 -15.86 4.95 34.58
CA LEU A 90 -16.33 6.31 34.36
C LEU A 90 -17.85 6.39 34.12
N GLY A 91 -18.50 5.22 33.95
CA GLY A 91 -19.95 5.08 33.76
C GLY A 91 -20.38 5.16 32.29
N ASP A 92 -21.66 4.95 32.09
CA ASP A 92 -22.30 4.92 30.79
C ASP A 92 -22.82 6.29 30.39
N SER A 93 -22.75 6.58 29.09
CA SER A 93 -23.33 7.81 28.53
C SER A 93 -23.86 7.58 27.12
N GLU A 94 -24.96 8.26 26.79
CA GLU A 94 -25.60 8.20 25.48
C GLU A 94 -24.98 9.19 24.52
N TRP A 95 -24.73 8.75 23.28
CA TRP A 95 -24.12 9.52 22.22
C TRP A 95 -24.82 9.29 20.89
N GLN A 96 -24.94 10.33 20.09
CA GLN A 96 -25.53 10.26 18.76
C GLN A 96 -24.43 10.05 17.71
N VAL A 97 -24.60 9.06 16.85
CA VAL A 97 -23.71 8.83 15.71
C VAL A 97 -24.03 9.86 14.62
N VAL A 98 -23.12 10.79 14.36
CA VAL A 98 -23.30 11.86 13.37
C VAL A 98 -22.56 11.60 12.06
N GLY A 99 -21.65 10.65 12.05
CA GLY A 99 -20.93 10.26 10.84
C GLY A 99 -20.19 8.95 10.99
N LEU A 100 -19.82 8.41 9.84
CA LEU A 100 -19.00 7.22 9.70
C LEU A 100 -17.71 7.59 8.97
N PHE A 101 -16.60 7.08 9.44
CA PHE A 101 -15.30 7.30 8.78
C PHE A 101 -14.68 5.97 8.37
N LYS A 102 -13.74 6.04 7.42
CA LYS A 102 -12.96 4.87 7.02
C LYS A 102 -11.55 4.96 7.57
N VAL A 103 -11.11 3.87 8.21
CA VAL A 103 -9.72 3.70 8.60
C VAL A 103 -8.93 3.23 7.36
N ILE A 104 -7.98 4.04 6.88
CA ILE A 104 -7.15 3.68 5.72
C ILE A 104 -5.90 2.92 6.15
N PHE A 105 -5.40 3.18 7.36
CA PHE A 105 -4.27 2.51 7.99
C PHE A 105 -4.62 2.25 9.45
N GLY A 106 -4.84 1.03 9.82
CA GLY A 106 -5.23 0.73 11.18
C GLY A 106 -5.54 -0.75 11.38
N GLY A 107 -4.63 -1.60 10.97
CA GLY A 107 -4.66 -3.02 11.28
C GLY A 107 -3.65 -3.36 12.37
N GLY A 108 -3.36 -2.44 13.28
CA GLY A 108 -2.51 -2.68 14.43
C GLY A 108 -3.30 -3.20 15.62
N PHE A 109 -2.62 -3.49 16.70
CA PHE A 109 -3.21 -3.87 18.00
C PHE A 109 -3.86 -2.68 18.73
N ASP A 110 -3.99 -1.54 18.07
CA ASP A 110 -4.59 -0.34 18.65
C ASP A 110 -6.12 -0.47 18.70
N ALA A 111 -6.69 0.04 19.79
CA ALA A 111 -8.11 0.11 20.00
C ALA A 111 -8.80 0.95 18.90
N GLU A 112 -9.94 0.49 18.41
CA GLU A 112 -10.68 1.21 17.37
C GLU A 112 -11.14 2.58 17.88
N PRO A 113 -10.81 3.69 17.19
CA PRO A 113 -11.09 5.02 17.69
C PRO A 113 -12.55 5.42 17.47
N ILE A 114 -13.16 5.99 18.50
CA ILE A 114 -14.47 6.65 18.47
C ILE A 114 -14.19 8.14 18.65
N TYR A 115 -14.37 8.95 17.63
CA TYR A 115 -14.10 10.39 17.72
C TYR A 115 -15.28 11.15 18.29
N ALA A 116 -15.00 12.04 19.24
CA ALA A 116 -15.98 12.88 19.91
C ALA A 116 -15.42 14.29 20.19
N PRO A 117 -16.27 15.31 20.41
CA PRO A 117 -15.79 16.60 20.87
C PRO A 117 -15.06 16.49 22.22
N ARG A 118 -13.85 17.02 22.32
CA ARG A 118 -13.00 16.91 23.52
C ARG A 118 -13.70 17.36 24.79
N GLU A 119 -14.42 18.48 24.73
CA GLU A 119 -15.16 19.03 25.85
C GLU A 119 -16.28 18.09 26.32
N ALA A 120 -16.94 17.42 25.40
CA ALA A 120 -17.97 16.43 25.73
C ALA A 120 -17.38 15.20 26.42
N VAL A 121 -16.19 14.76 25.98
CA VAL A 121 -15.48 13.64 26.61
C VAL A 121 -15.03 14.02 28.02
N TYR A 122 -14.50 15.23 28.23
CA TYR A 122 -14.14 15.72 29.57
C TYR A 122 -15.36 15.77 30.52
N LEU A 123 -16.52 16.21 30.01
CA LEU A 123 -17.76 16.22 30.81
C LEU A 123 -18.23 14.80 31.16
N ALA A 124 -18.13 13.87 30.22
CA ALA A 124 -18.57 12.50 30.43
C ALA A 124 -17.63 11.74 31.37
N THR A 125 -16.33 11.94 31.25
CA THR A 125 -15.31 11.23 32.06
C THR A 125 -15.01 11.94 33.39
N LYS A 126 -15.45 13.19 33.57
CA LYS A 126 -15.10 14.06 34.71
C LYS A 126 -13.59 14.28 34.89
N LYS A 127 -12.79 14.01 33.85
CA LYS A 127 -11.34 14.18 33.82
C LYS A 127 -10.98 15.45 33.06
N TYR A 128 -11.02 16.57 33.76
CA TYR A 128 -10.69 17.86 33.18
C TYR A 128 -9.18 18.09 33.16
N ASN A 129 -8.70 18.82 32.15
CA ASN A 129 -7.29 19.22 32.01
C ASN A 129 -6.30 18.04 31.91
N GLN A 130 -6.74 16.90 31.46
CA GLN A 130 -5.87 15.77 31.15
C GLN A 130 -5.65 15.68 29.63
N VAL A 131 -4.44 15.38 29.22
CA VAL A 131 -4.03 15.20 27.83
C VAL A 131 -3.42 13.82 27.71
N SER A 132 -3.94 13.01 26.80
CA SER A 132 -3.38 11.68 26.53
C SER A 132 -2.48 11.71 25.31
N ARG A 133 -2.72 12.60 24.35
CA ARG A 133 -1.91 12.76 23.14
C ARG A 133 -1.76 14.23 22.81
N LEU A 134 -0.55 14.63 22.50
CA LEU A 134 -0.22 15.96 22.00
C LEU A 134 0.21 15.83 20.54
N LEU A 135 -0.44 16.57 19.65
CA LEU A 135 -0.01 16.74 18.27
C LEU A 135 0.63 18.10 18.11
N ALA A 136 1.71 18.15 17.35
CA ALA A 136 2.39 19.40 17.04
C ALA A 136 2.66 19.47 15.53
N THR A 137 2.33 20.59 14.91
CA THR A 137 2.79 20.89 13.56
C THR A 137 4.14 21.60 13.61
N THR A 138 4.93 21.37 12.58
CA THR A 138 6.29 21.87 12.49
C THR A 138 6.44 22.80 11.27
N SER A 139 7.37 23.74 11.35
CA SER A 139 7.68 24.68 10.26
C SER A 139 8.40 24.01 9.07
N THR A 140 8.75 22.73 9.17
CA THR A 140 9.48 21.96 8.17
C THR A 140 9.03 20.50 8.19
N ASP A 141 9.07 19.86 7.02
CA ASP A 141 8.76 18.43 6.85
C ASP A 141 10.03 17.57 6.74
N ASN A 142 11.19 18.16 6.98
CA ASN A 142 12.45 17.42 6.89
C ASN A 142 12.57 16.43 8.05
N LEU A 143 12.77 15.14 7.72
CA LEU A 143 12.85 14.03 8.67
C LEU A 143 13.78 14.31 9.86
N SER A 144 14.99 14.79 9.60
CA SER A 144 15.99 15.03 10.65
C SER A 144 15.59 16.21 11.56
N SER A 145 15.03 17.27 10.99
CA SER A 145 14.58 18.44 11.77
C SER A 145 13.36 18.12 12.61
N VAL A 146 12.39 17.39 12.04
CA VAL A 146 11.19 16.95 12.78
C VAL A 146 11.56 15.99 13.90
N ALA A 147 12.52 15.07 13.67
CA ALA A 147 13.01 14.18 14.72
C ALA A 147 13.69 14.95 15.87
N GLN A 148 14.46 16.01 15.57
CA GLN A 148 15.06 16.88 16.60
C GLN A 148 14.00 17.62 17.41
N ILE A 149 12.96 18.18 16.75
CA ILE A 149 11.84 18.85 17.42
C ILE A 149 11.08 17.86 18.30
N SER A 150 10.81 16.64 17.80
CA SER A 150 10.16 15.58 18.58
C SER A 150 10.96 15.22 19.82
N THR A 151 12.29 15.08 19.70
CA THR A 151 13.17 14.83 20.84
C THR A 151 13.14 15.99 21.84
N ALA A 152 13.23 17.23 21.37
CA ALA A 152 13.17 18.41 22.23
C ALA A 152 11.82 18.55 22.97
N LEU A 153 10.71 18.20 22.30
CA LEU A 153 9.39 18.15 22.94
C LEU A 153 9.36 17.07 24.04
N LYS A 154 9.86 15.87 23.74
CA LYS A 154 9.95 14.78 24.71
C LYS A 154 10.76 15.17 25.94
N ASP A 155 11.95 15.70 25.75
CA ASP A 155 12.83 16.13 26.83
C ASP A 155 12.16 17.22 27.67
N LEU A 156 11.50 18.20 27.03
CA LEU A 156 10.77 19.27 27.71
C LEU A 156 9.67 18.75 28.66
N TYR A 157 8.97 17.67 28.29
CA TYR A 157 7.92 17.08 29.14
C TYR A 157 8.51 16.17 30.20
N GLN A 158 9.55 15.38 29.88
CA GLN A 158 10.24 14.51 30.84
C GLN A 158 10.94 15.31 31.96
N ASP A 159 11.59 16.42 31.64
CA ASP A 159 12.23 17.33 32.60
C ASP A 159 11.23 17.90 33.63
N ARG A 160 9.94 17.85 33.33
CA ARG A 160 8.87 18.29 34.24
C ARG A 160 8.15 17.14 34.93
N ASN A 161 8.76 15.94 34.96
CA ASN A 161 8.19 14.72 35.54
C ASN A 161 6.83 14.33 34.91
N MET A 162 6.60 14.66 33.65
CA MET A 162 5.47 14.13 32.89
C MET A 162 5.89 12.82 32.25
N GLU A 163 5.08 11.80 32.41
CA GLU A 163 5.30 10.51 31.75
C GLU A 163 5.02 10.64 30.26
N VAL A 164 6.03 10.36 29.44
CA VAL A 164 5.92 10.36 27.97
C VAL A 164 6.11 8.92 27.49
N ASP A 165 5.10 8.38 26.85
CA ASP A 165 5.20 7.07 26.22
C ASP A 165 6.11 7.16 24.99
N ILE A 166 7.30 6.57 25.10
CA ILE A 166 8.32 6.58 24.05
C ILE A 166 7.92 5.71 22.86
N PHE A 167 7.04 4.73 23.04
CA PHE A 167 6.57 3.87 21.95
C PHE A 167 5.42 4.50 21.16
N ALA A 168 4.67 5.41 21.78
CA ALA A 168 3.61 6.18 21.13
C ALA A 168 4.09 7.51 20.54
N THR A 169 5.39 7.81 20.63
CA THR A 169 5.98 9.02 20.04
C THR A 169 6.40 8.74 18.60
N GLY A 170 5.60 9.18 17.64
CA GLY A 170 5.86 9.07 16.20
C GLY A 170 5.97 10.44 15.55
N THR A 171 6.52 10.47 14.35
CA THR A 171 6.53 11.64 13.48
C THR A 171 6.01 11.28 12.10
N THR A 172 5.15 12.12 11.52
CA THR A 172 4.57 11.86 10.18
C THR A 172 5.62 11.57 9.11
N PRO A 173 6.76 12.28 9.02
CA PRO A 173 7.79 11.93 8.04
C PRO A 173 8.42 10.55 8.27
N GLN A 174 8.58 10.12 9.52
CA GLN A 174 9.07 8.77 9.82
C GLN A 174 8.04 7.71 9.43
N ASP A 175 6.79 7.91 9.80
CA ASP A 175 5.70 7.01 9.47
C ASP A 175 5.53 6.85 7.93
N GLN A 176 5.75 7.94 7.17
CA GLN A 176 5.77 7.90 5.71
C GLN A 176 6.91 7.04 5.17
N VAL A 177 8.13 7.21 5.69
CA VAL A 177 9.29 6.40 5.28
C VAL A 177 9.06 4.93 5.63
N ASP A 178 8.51 4.64 6.78
CA ASP A 178 8.24 3.26 7.21
C ASP A 178 7.15 2.61 6.35
N ALA A 179 6.10 3.36 6.01
CA ALA A 179 5.08 2.93 5.05
C ALA A 179 5.67 2.69 3.66
N GLU A 180 6.48 3.62 3.13
CA GLU A 180 7.17 3.46 1.84
C GLU A 180 8.06 2.21 1.83
N ASN A 181 8.81 1.96 2.90
CA ASN A 181 9.65 0.77 3.03
C ASN A 181 8.82 -0.52 3.04
N GLN A 182 7.70 -0.54 3.73
CA GLN A 182 6.79 -1.68 3.77
C GLN A 182 6.18 -1.96 2.39
N PHE A 183 5.76 -0.92 1.66
CA PHE A 183 5.30 -1.05 0.28
C PHE A 183 6.42 -1.50 -0.66
N ALA A 184 7.66 -1.00 -0.46
CA ALA A 184 8.81 -1.39 -1.26
C ALA A 184 9.12 -2.89 -1.12
N ILE A 185 8.99 -3.46 0.08
CA ILE A 185 9.17 -4.91 0.30
C ILE A 185 8.16 -5.70 -0.55
N THR A 186 6.88 -5.36 -0.47
CA THR A 186 5.82 -6.02 -1.26
C THR A 186 6.06 -5.87 -2.76
N THR A 187 6.40 -4.66 -3.21
CA THR A 187 6.69 -4.37 -4.61
C THR A 187 7.90 -5.15 -5.12
N ASN A 188 8.96 -5.23 -4.33
CA ASN A 188 10.17 -6.00 -4.68
C ASN A 188 9.90 -7.51 -4.74
N MET A 189 9.05 -8.04 -3.87
CA MET A 189 8.62 -9.45 -3.96
C MET A 189 7.84 -9.72 -5.25
N LEU A 190 6.91 -8.84 -5.62
CA LEU A 190 6.16 -8.96 -6.89
C LEU A 190 7.10 -8.82 -8.10
N LEU A 191 8.06 -7.91 -8.05
CA LEU A 191 9.06 -7.74 -9.09
C LEU A 191 9.94 -9.00 -9.23
N ALA A 192 10.40 -9.58 -8.13
CA ALA A 192 11.15 -10.82 -8.15
C ALA A 192 10.35 -11.98 -8.79
N LEU A 193 9.06 -12.09 -8.44
CA LEU A 193 8.16 -13.05 -9.06
C LEU A 193 8.02 -12.80 -10.57
N ALA A 194 7.85 -11.55 -10.99
CA ALA A 194 7.76 -11.18 -12.40
C ALA A 194 9.04 -11.55 -13.17
N VAL A 195 10.22 -11.32 -12.59
CA VAL A 195 11.50 -11.73 -13.18
C VAL A 195 11.60 -13.24 -13.30
N LEU A 196 11.18 -14.00 -12.28
CA LEU A 196 11.17 -15.47 -12.36
C LEU A 196 10.25 -15.96 -13.48
N VAL A 197 9.05 -15.43 -13.61
CA VAL A 197 8.13 -15.77 -14.70
C VAL A 197 8.72 -15.40 -16.06
N ALA A 198 9.41 -14.26 -16.18
CA ALA A 198 10.07 -13.85 -17.40
C ALA A 198 11.22 -14.78 -17.78
N LEU A 199 12.00 -15.29 -16.82
CA LEU A 199 13.05 -16.30 -17.05
C LEU A 199 12.46 -17.62 -17.54
N VAL A 200 11.35 -18.09 -16.92
CA VAL A 200 10.65 -19.29 -17.38
C VAL A 200 10.14 -19.10 -18.81
N GLY A 201 9.56 -17.94 -19.14
CA GLY A 201 9.17 -17.57 -20.50
C GLY A 201 10.35 -17.59 -21.48
N GLY A 202 11.53 -17.10 -21.06
CA GLY A 202 12.76 -17.15 -21.84
C GLY A 202 13.22 -18.58 -22.12
N ILE A 203 13.11 -19.50 -21.15
CA ILE A 203 13.40 -20.94 -21.35
C ILE A 203 12.40 -21.54 -22.33
N GLY A 204 11.12 -21.20 -22.24
CA GLY A 204 10.08 -21.60 -23.18
C GLY A 204 10.39 -21.14 -24.62
N LEU A 205 10.81 -19.89 -24.78
CA LEU A 205 11.22 -19.33 -26.07
C LEU A 205 12.45 -20.07 -26.64
N MET A 206 13.45 -20.35 -25.80
CA MET A 206 14.61 -21.15 -26.19
C MET A 206 14.21 -22.54 -26.68
N GLY A 207 13.29 -23.20 -25.98
CA GLY A 207 12.74 -24.49 -26.40
C GLY A 207 12.03 -24.44 -27.76
N ALA A 208 11.15 -23.47 -27.95
CA ALA A 208 10.42 -23.25 -29.19
C ALA A 208 11.36 -23.01 -30.38
N LEU A 209 12.36 -22.14 -30.20
CA LEU A 209 13.38 -21.89 -31.22
C LEU A 209 14.25 -23.12 -31.50
N SER A 210 14.55 -23.94 -30.50
CA SER A 210 15.31 -25.16 -30.69
C SER A 210 14.54 -26.19 -31.54
N ILE A 211 13.21 -26.30 -31.34
CA ILE A 211 12.34 -27.12 -32.19
C ILE A 211 12.30 -26.54 -33.61
N SER A 212 12.13 -25.22 -33.78
CA SER A 212 12.15 -24.56 -35.08
C SER A 212 13.45 -24.83 -35.87
N VAL A 213 14.60 -24.84 -35.19
CA VAL A 213 15.89 -25.20 -35.81
C VAL A 213 15.87 -26.66 -36.31
N VAL A 214 15.37 -27.59 -35.51
CA VAL A 214 15.30 -29.05 -35.90
C VAL A 214 14.37 -29.26 -37.08
N GLU A 215 13.20 -28.61 -37.09
CA GLU A 215 12.24 -28.71 -38.20
C GLU A 215 12.79 -28.15 -39.53
N ARG A 216 13.68 -27.14 -39.45
CA ARG A 216 14.28 -26.46 -40.62
C ARG A 216 15.71 -26.92 -40.95
N ILE A 217 16.17 -28.07 -40.41
CA ILE A 217 17.55 -28.59 -40.65
C ILE A 217 17.90 -28.65 -42.14
N ARG A 218 16.97 -29.13 -42.98
CA ARG A 218 17.17 -29.23 -44.41
C ARG A 218 17.32 -27.87 -45.09
N GLU A 219 16.52 -26.89 -44.71
CA GLU A 219 16.62 -25.53 -45.23
C GLU A 219 17.98 -24.90 -44.87
N ILE A 220 18.42 -25.09 -43.63
CA ILE A 220 19.73 -24.62 -43.14
C ILE A 220 20.87 -25.26 -43.95
N GLY A 221 20.75 -26.58 -44.25
CA GLY A 221 21.69 -27.30 -45.10
C GLY A 221 21.79 -26.77 -46.52
N VAL A 222 20.62 -26.47 -47.15
CA VAL A 222 20.59 -25.87 -48.47
C VAL A 222 21.19 -24.44 -48.45
N MET A 223 20.84 -23.62 -47.47
CA MET A 223 21.44 -22.27 -47.32
C MET A 223 22.98 -22.36 -47.23
N ARG A 224 23.51 -23.32 -46.48
CA ARG A 224 24.95 -23.51 -46.39
C ARG A 224 25.57 -24.02 -47.72
N ALA A 225 24.90 -24.90 -48.43
CA ALA A 225 25.39 -25.43 -49.69
C ALA A 225 25.51 -24.30 -50.77
N ILE A 226 24.66 -23.28 -50.70
CA ILE A 226 24.73 -22.11 -51.60
C ILE A 226 25.61 -20.98 -51.04
N GLY A 227 26.31 -21.21 -49.89
CA GLY A 227 27.35 -20.31 -49.35
C GLY A 227 26.92 -19.36 -48.23
N ALA A 228 25.79 -19.61 -47.54
CA ALA A 228 25.39 -18.82 -46.37
C ALA A 228 26.43 -18.88 -45.25
N ARG A 229 26.84 -17.72 -44.75
CA ARG A 229 27.81 -17.60 -43.65
C ARG A 229 27.17 -17.87 -42.31
N THR A 230 27.92 -18.39 -41.35
CA THR A 230 27.49 -18.64 -39.96
C THR A 230 26.79 -17.44 -39.32
N PRO A 231 27.31 -16.18 -39.44
CA PRO A 231 26.60 -15.02 -38.84
C PRO A 231 25.22 -14.76 -39.44
N THR A 232 25.02 -15.09 -40.74
CA THR A 232 23.73 -14.90 -41.41
C THR A 232 22.68 -15.84 -40.83
N ILE A 233 23.01 -17.12 -40.67
CA ILE A 233 22.11 -18.11 -40.07
C ILE A 233 21.83 -17.78 -38.61
N MET A 234 22.86 -17.43 -37.85
CA MET A 234 22.73 -17.01 -36.46
C MET A 234 21.82 -15.78 -36.33
N GLY A 235 22.04 -14.75 -37.15
CA GLY A 235 21.24 -13.52 -37.16
C GLY A 235 19.76 -13.77 -37.48
N MET A 236 19.45 -14.73 -38.37
CA MET A 236 18.09 -15.11 -38.71
C MET A 236 17.33 -15.66 -37.50
N PHE A 237 17.89 -16.60 -36.75
CA PHE A 237 17.26 -17.16 -35.55
C PHE A 237 17.22 -16.16 -34.38
N MET A 238 18.23 -15.30 -34.24
CA MET A 238 18.18 -14.24 -33.25
C MET A 238 17.09 -13.21 -33.57
N LEU A 239 16.92 -12.85 -34.84
CA LEU A 239 15.85 -11.95 -35.27
C LEU A 239 14.48 -12.58 -35.05
N GLU A 240 14.32 -13.89 -35.34
CA GLU A 240 13.09 -14.62 -35.07
C GLU A 240 12.72 -14.58 -33.59
N GLY A 241 13.67 -14.81 -32.68
CA GLY A 241 13.41 -14.74 -31.23
C GLY A 241 13.08 -13.31 -30.77
N VAL A 242 13.75 -12.29 -31.30
CA VAL A 242 13.43 -10.89 -30.99
C VAL A 242 12.05 -10.51 -31.49
N LEU A 243 11.64 -10.95 -32.69
CA LEU A 243 10.30 -10.71 -33.22
C LEU A 243 9.23 -11.41 -32.39
N GLN A 244 9.47 -12.65 -31.92
CA GLN A 244 8.56 -13.35 -31.00
C GLN A 244 8.44 -12.63 -29.67
N GLY A 245 9.54 -12.14 -29.11
CA GLY A 245 9.54 -11.30 -27.90
C GLY A 245 8.76 -10.01 -28.08
N LEU A 246 8.98 -9.31 -29.20
CA LEU A 246 8.27 -8.08 -29.52
C LEU A 246 6.74 -8.33 -29.72
N PHE A 247 6.39 -9.40 -30.39
CA PHE A 247 4.98 -9.79 -30.54
C PHE A 247 4.33 -10.10 -29.19
N SER A 248 5.02 -10.85 -28.34
CA SER A 248 4.55 -11.13 -26.97
C SER A 248 4.32 -9.84 -26.17
N TRP A 249 5.24 -8.87 -26.28
CA TRP A 249 5.10 -7.57 -25.63
C TRP A 249 3.88 -6.78 -26.16
N THR A 250 3.65 -6.77 -27.46
CA THR A 250 2.51 -6.06 -28.07
C THR A 250 1.16 -6.64 -27.63
N VAL A 251 1.09 -7.93 -27.34
CA VAL A 251 -0.11 -8.59 -26.76
C VAL A 251 -0.22 -8.32 -25.26
N ALA A 252 0.90 -8.35 -24.54
CA ALA A 252 0.93 -8.20 -23.08
C ALA A 252 0.52 -6.78 -22.65
N VAL A 253 0.87 -5.73 -23.39
CA VAL A 253 0.56 -4.34 -23.02
C VAL A 253 -0.96 -4.07 -22.94
N PRO A 254 -1.78 -4.36 -23.96
CA PRO A 254 -3.23 -4.21 -23.84
C PRO A 254 -3.84 -5.07 -22.73
N LEU A 255 -3.33 -6.29 -22.55
CA LEU A 255 -3.79 -7.19 -21.48
C LEU A 255 -3.47 -6.63 -20.11
N SER A 256 -2.29 -6.05 -19.91
CA SER A 256 -1.91 -5.38 -18.66
C SER A 256 -2.79 -4.17 -18.37
N LEU A 257 -3.16 -3.37 -19.37
CA LEU A 257 -4.08 -2.24 -19.19
C LEU A 257 -5.47 -2.70 -18.72
N LEU A 258 -5.93 -3.83 -19.25
CA LEU A 258 -7.23 -4.40 -18.89
C LEU A 258 -7.23 -4.97 -17.46
N LEU A 259 -6.16 -5.64 -17.06
CA LEU A 259 -6.08 -6.38 -15.79
C LEU A 259 -5.51 -5.59 -14.62
N ALA A 260 -4.69 -4.56 -14.88
CA ALA A 260 -3.97 -3.86 -13.83
C ALA A 260 -4.91 -3.12 -12.84
N ARG A 261 -5.97 -2.48 -13.35
CA ARG A 261 -6.92 -1.76 -12.51
C ARG A 261 -7.77 -2.68 -11.61
N PRO A 262 -8.40 -3.76 -12.12
CA PRO A 262 -9.08 -4.72 -11.26
C PRO A 262 -8.16 -5.34 -10.20
N LEU A 263 -6.92 -5.68 -10.59
CA LEU A 263 -5.94 -6.26 -9.67
C LEU A 263 -5.55 -5.27 -8.57
N ALA A 264 -5.29 -4.00 -8.92
CA ALA A 264 -4.99 -2.95 -7.95
C ALA A 264 -6.16 -2.73 -6.97
N ASN A 265 -7.39 -2.72 -7.47
CA ASN A 265 -8.58 -2.59 -6.62
C ASN A 265 -8.76 -3.80 -5.70
N SER A 266 -8.56 -5.02 -6.21
CA SER A 266 -8.64 -6.23 -5.37
C SER A 266 -7.57 -6.24 -4.28
N LEU A 267 -6.35 -5.80 -4.61
CA LEU A 267 -5.27 -5.66 -3.63
C LEU A 267 -5.58 -4.57 -2.60
N GLY A 268 -6.11 -3.43 -3.06
CA GLY A 268 -6.51 -2.34 -2.19
C GLY A 268 -7.64 -2.74 -1.23
N GLN A 269 -8.62 -3.48 -1.73
CA GLN A 269 -9.69 -4.01 -0.89
C GLN A 269 -9.20 -5.06 0.11
N ALA A 270 -8.29 -5.95 -0.31
CA ALA A 270 -7.76 -6.97 0.59
C ALA A 270 -6.84 -6.43 1.70
N MET A 271 -6.11 -5.33 1.42
CA MET A 271 -5.15 -4.75 2.37
C MET A 271 -5.70 -3.56 3.15
N PHE A 272 -6.58 -2.77 2.55
CA PHE A 272 -7.03 -1.48 3.09
C PHE A 272 -8.54 -1.32 3.06
N ASP A 273 -9.28 -2.34 2.63
CA ASP A 273 -10.72 -2.29 2.37
C ASP A 273 -11.14 -1.03 1.57
N ALA A 274 -10.23 -0.55 0.70
CA ALA A 274 -10.39 0.64 -0.12
C ALA A 274 -9.93 0.40 -1.55
N ASN A 275 -10.57 1.08 -2.50
CA ASN A 275 -10.06 1.12 -3.86
C ASN A 275 -8.82 2.01 -3.92
N LEU A 276 -7.73 1.49 -4.47
CA LEU A 276 -6.52 2.27 -4.69
C LEU A 276 -6.69 3.25 -5.86
N ASP A 277 -6.11 4.45 -5.74
CA ASP A 277 -6.04 5.41 -6.85
C ASP A 277 -5.00 4.91 -7.86
N PHE A 278 -5.49 4.18 -8.86
CA PHE A 278 -4.66 3.51 -9.84
C PHE A 278 -4.20 4.48 -10.94
N ARG A 279 -2.88 4.68 -11.05
CA ARG A 279 -2.24 5.38 -12.16
C ARG A 279 -1.34 4.43 -12.95
N TYR A 280 -1.64 4.28 -14.23
CA TYR A 280 -0.83 3.44 -15.11
C TYR A 280 0.51 4.10 -15.43
N ASN A 281 1.62 3.41 -15.17
CA ASN A 281 2.96 3.90 -15.43
C ASN A 281 3.43 3.50 -16.83
N TYR A 282 3.29 4.40 -17.81
CA TYR A 282 3.75 4.17 -19.18
C TYR A 282 5.27 4.02 -19.30
N GLY A 283 6.05 4.61 -18.37
CA GLY A 283 7.49 4.44 -18.33
C GLY A 283 7.90 2.99 -18.06
N ALA A 284 7.17 2.30 -17.19
CA ALA A 284 7.40 0.89 -16.88
C ALA A 284 7.21 -0.01 -18.12
N VAL A 285 6.29 0.34 -19.02
CA VAL A 285 6.07 -0.40 -20.27
C VAL A 285 7.31 -0.37 -21.17
N GLY A 286 7.99 0.77 -21.22
CA GLY A 286 9.26 0.91 -21.97
C GLY A 286 10.41 0.12 -21.32
N VAL A 287 10.51 0.14 -20.00
CA VAL A 287 11.51 -0.65 -19.25
C VAL A 287 11.31 -2.15 -19.51
N TRP A 288 10.07 -2.63 -19.43
CA TRP A 288 9.75 -4.04 -19.70
C TRP A 288 10.01 -4.44 -21.15
N LEU A 289 9.83 -3.56 -22.14
CA LEU A 289 10.28 -3.80 -23.50
C LEU A 289 11.77 -4.11 -23.55
N GLY A 290 12.59 -3.29 -22.88
CA GLY A 290 14.03 -3.53 -22.77
C GLY A 290 14.37 -4.89 -22.16
N VAL A 291 13.69 -5.26 -21.06
CA VAL A 291 13.87 -6.56 -20.39
C VAL A 291 13.52 -7.71 -21.33
N ILE A 292 12.38 -7.64 -22.01
CA ILE A 292 11.94 -8.68 -22.95
C ILE A 292 12.92 -8.83 -24.11
N LEU A 293 13.43 -7.73 -24.67
CA LEU A 293 14.43 -7.79 -25.74
C LEU A 293 15.73 -8.45 -25.28
N VAL A 294 16.19 -8.14 -24.08
CA VAL A 294 17.38 -8.79 -23.49
C VAL A 294 17.14 -10.29 -23.33
N ILE A 295 16.02 -10.68 -22.74
CA ILE A 295 15.68 -12.10 -22.55
C ILE A 295 15.53 -12.83 -23.89
N ALA A 296 14.88 -12.21 -24.88
CA ALA A 296 14.71 -12.79 -26.22
C ALA A 296 16.06 -13.01 -26.92
N VAL A 297 16.98 -12.06 -26.84
CA VAL A 297 18.33 -12.21 -27.37
C VAL A 297 19.07 -13.34 -26.66
N LEU A 298 19.06 -13.34 -25.32
CA LEU A 298 19.77 -14.39 -24.56
C LEU A 298 19.19 -15.78 -24.80
N ALA A 299 17.87 -15.92 -24.84
CA ALA A 299 17.17 -17.20 -25.11
C ALA A 299 17.47 -17.71 -26.53
N SER A 300 17.71 -16.82 -27.49
CA SER A 300 17.98 -17.19 -28.89
C SER A 300 19.41 -17.62 -29.15
N ILE A 301 20.38 -17.30 -28.25
CA ILE A 301 21.79 -17.59 -28.48
C ILE A 301 22.05 -19.09 -28.63
N VAL A 302 21.52 -19.91 -27.74
CA VAL A 302 21.78 -21.37 -27.73
C VAL A 302 21.19 -22.04 -28.99
N PRO A 303 19.91 -21.85 -29.34
CA PRO A 303 19.34 -22.40 -30.59
C PRO A 303 20.05 -21.90 -31.84
N ALA A 304 20.37 -20.59 -31.89
CA ALA A 304 21.07 -20.02 -33.04
C ALA A 304 22.48 -20.60 -33.22
N ARG A 305 23.22 -20.84 -32.14
CA ARG A 305 24.51 -21.52 -32.20
C ARG A 305 24.36 -22.95 -32.67
N ASN A 306 23.39 -23.70 -32.15
CA ASN A 306 23.14 -25.08 -32.56
C ASN A 306 22.81 -25.16 -34.05
N ALA A 307 21.99 -24.22 -34.58
CA ALA A 307 21.70 -24.12 -36.02
C ALA A 307 22.99 -23.93 -36.86
N THR A 308 23.98 -23.25 -36.32
CA THR A 308 25.25 -23.04 -37.04
C THR A 308 26.23 -24.18 -36.94
N GLN A 309 25.98 -25.23 -36.17
CA GLN A 309 26.85 -26.41 -36.06
C GLN A 309 26.39 -27.57 -36.97
N ILE A 310 25.20 -27.45 -37.59
CA ILE A 310 24.66 -28.47 -38.48
C ILE A 310 25.54 -28.57 -39.73
N SER A 311 26.06 -29.78 -40.01
CA SER A 311 26.86 -30.01 -41.21
C SER A 311 25.95 -30.28 -42.43
N VAL A 312 26.44 -29.90 -43.64
CA VAL A 312 25.73 -30.16 -44.91
C VAL A 312 25.48 -31.65 -45.10
N ARG A 313 26.41 -32.49 -44.64
CA ARG A 313 26.31 -33.94 -44.71
C ARG A 313 25.15 -34.48 -43.85
N ASP A 314 25.04 -33.97 -42.61
CA ASP A 314 24.00 -34.42 -41.67
C ASP A 314 22.62 -33.94 -42.11
N SER A 315 22.53 -32.73 -42.70
CA SER A 315 21.26 -32.16 -43.16
C SER A 315 20.67 -32.89 -44.40
N LEU A 316 21.51 -33.51 -45.22
CA LEU A 316 21.08 -34.27 -46.39
C LEU A 316 20.85 -35.77 -46.10
N ALA A 317 21.38 -36.27 -44.98
CA ALA A 317 21.20 -37.67 -44.54
C ALA A 317 19.96 -37.90 -43.68
N TYR A 318 19.27 -36.87 -43.28
CA TYR A 318 18.06 -36.92 -42.46
C TYR A 318 16.84 -37.25 -43.38
N GLN A 319 16.48 -38.53 -43.46
CA GLN A 319 15.26 -39.04 -44.07
C GLN A 319 14.17 -39.18 -43.04
#